data_57812b2b91fa71482f917e3b7a556a04
#
_entry.id   57812b2b91fa71482f917e3b7a556a04
#
_cell.length_a   1.000
_cell.length_b   1.000
_cell.length_c   1.000
_cell.angle_alpha   90.00
_cell.angle_beta   90.00
_cell.angle_gamma   90.00
#
_symmetry.space_group_name_H-M   'P 1'
#
loop_
_entity.id
_entity.type
_entity.pdbx_description
1 polymer ?
#
loop_
_entity_poly.entity_id
_entity_poly.type
_entity_poly.pdbx_seq_one_letter_code
_entity_poly.pdbx_strand_id
1 'polypeptide(L)'
;MLYVFDSNSYSTLPKKVVDGYGWIALDQIDWYTKTSNELTAKNGGQPLPSLAFFHIPLPEYHEAVLDEKAYLVGTRKEVACAPKINTGLGASMLQAGDVMGVFVGHDHVNDYVVNWRGILLGYGRYTGGSTVYHDIPQGNGARIIELTEGKRAFKTWERIAGGKIINEVNYPSDFIKED
;
A
#
# COMPACT_ATOMS: atom_id res chain seq x y z
N MET A 1 0.39 -7.02 -13.11
CA MET A 1 1.81 -7.11 -12.66
C MET A 1 1.89 -6.97 -11.16
N LEU A 2 2.87 -7.62 -10.50
CA LEU A 2 3.12 -7.44 -9.07
C LEU A 2 4.53 -6.90 -8.91
N TYR A 3 4.67 -5.70 -8.32
CA TYR A 3 5.95 -5.12 -7.94
C TYR A 3 6.21 -5.37 -6.46
N VAL A 4 7.41 -5.82 -6.13
CA VAL A 4 7.84 -6.01 -4.75
C VAL A 4 9.09 -5.18 -4.53
N PHE A 5 9.05 -4.30 -3.52
CA PHE A 5 10.15 -3.40 -3.18
C PHE A 5 10.75 -3.75 -1.82
N ASP A 6 12.03 -3.46 -1.66
CA ASP A 6 12.68 -3.46 -0.35
C ASP A 6 12.53 -2.05 0.27
N SER A 7 11.71 -1.97 1.31
CA SER A 7 11.54 -0.73 2.06
C SER A 7 12.67 -0.46 3.07
N ASN A 8 13.70 -1.30 3.05
CA ASN A 8 14.78 -1.28 4.03
C ASN A 8 14.29 -1.48 5.48
N SER A 9 15.09 -1.11 6.47
CA SER A 9 14.76 -1.20 7.89
C SER A 9 14.83 0.19 8.53
N TYR A 10 15.99 0.58 9.07
CA TYR A 10 16.20 1.91 9.61
C TYR A 10 17.04 2.76 8.68
N SER A 11 16.99 4.09 8.87
CA SER A 11 17.87 5.03 8.18
C SER A 11 19.33 4.66 8.41
N THR A 12 20.11 4.61 7.34
CA THR A 12 21.58 4.42 7.39
C THR A 12 22.34 5.72 7.62
N LEU A 13 21.63 6.86 7.57
CA LEU A 13 22.22 8.17 7.89
C LEU A 13 22.38 8.35 9.40
N PRO A 14 23.34 9.22 9.83
CA PRO A 14 23.46 9.53 11.26
C PRO A 14 22.15 10.07 11.83
N LYS A 15 21.78 9.63 13.04
CA LYS A 15 20.51 10.05 13.71
C LYS A 15 20.31 11.57 13.76
N LYS A 16 21.39 12.35 13.88
CA LYS A 16 21.34 13.82 13.83
C LYS A 16 20.94 14.40 12.47
N VAL A 17 21.03 13.59 11.40
CA VAL A 17 20.63 13.96 10.04
C VAL A 17 19.21 13.48 9.77
N VAL A 18 18.99 12.16 9.88
CA VAL A 18 17.65 11.53 9.74
C VAL A 18 17.56 10.38 10.72
N ASP A 19 16.67 10.49 11.70
CA ASP A 19 16.32 9.42 12.63
C ASP A 19 15.03 8.74 12.19
N GLY A 20 14.94 7.43 12.38
CA GLY A 20 13.76 6.61 12.08
C GLY A 20 13.99 5.62 10.96
N TYR A 21 12.94 5.34 10.21
CA TYR A 21 12.94 4.27 9.20
C TYR A 21 13.69 4.64 7.92
N GLY A 22 14.18 3.62 7.23
CA GLY A 22 14.70 3.69 5.87
C GLY A 22 13.57 3.92 4.87
N TRP A 23 13.93 4.19 3.64
CA TRP A 23 13.01 4.51 2.54
C TRP A 23 13.32 3.67 1.29
N ILE A 24 12.39 3.61 0.36
CA ILE A 24 12.63 3.01 -0.96
C ILE A 24 13.72 3.83 -1.65
N ALA A 25 14.82 3.19 -2.02
CA ALA A 25 15.98 3.83 -2.61
C ALA A 25 15.71 4.29 -4.05
N LEU A 26 16.44 5.29 -4.52
CA LEU A 26 16.24 5.89 -5.84
C LEU A 26 16.48 4.91 -6.99
N ASP A 27 17.40 3.96 -6.83
CA ASP A 27 17.66 2.91 -7.83
C ASP A 27 16.47 1.97 -7.99
N GLN A 28 15.71 1.68 -6.92
CA GLN A 28 14.47 0.91 -7.02
C GLN A 28 13.37 1.70 -7.75
N ILE A 29 13.28 3.02 -7.53
CA ILE A 29 12.33 3.87 -8.25
C ILE A 29 12.70 3.93 -9.74
N ASP A 30 13.97 4.03 -10.05
CA ASP A 30 14.48 4.03 -11.42
C ASP A 30 14.19 2.68 -12.11
N TRP A 31 14.42 1.58 -11.42
CA TRP A 31 14.06 0.24 -11.89
C TRP A 31 12.54 0.12 -12.15
N TYR A 32 11.71 0.58 -11.21
CA TYR A 32 10.26 0.56 -11.36
C TYR A 32 9.82 1.36 -12.59
N THR A 33 10.30 2.59 -12.71
CA THR A 33 9.92 3.49 -13.80
C THR A 33 10.29 2.92 -15.16
N LYS A 34 11.51 2.35 -15.30
CA LYS A 34 11.95 1.67 -16.52
C LYS A 34 11.07 0.46 -16.82
N THR A 35 10.85 -0.39 -15.83
CA THR A 35 10.04 -1.60 -15.98
C THR A 35 8.59 -1.28 -16.38
N SER A 36 7.95 -0.31 -15.72
CA SER A 36 6.60 0.14 -16.04
C SER A 36 6.50 0.69 -17.47
N ASN A 37 7.46 1.52 -17.88
CA ASN A 37 7.50 2.06 -19.25
C ASN A 37 7.67 0.97 -20.30
N GLU A 38 8.56 0.00 -20.06
CA GLU A 38 8.76 -1.14 -20.97
C GLU A 38 7.51 -2.01 -21.09
N LEU A 39 6.84 -2.28 -19.98
CA LEU A 39 5.60 -3.06 -19.96
C LEU A 39 4.46 -2.32 -20.66
N THR A 40 4.34 -1.02 -20.42
CA THR A 40 3.37 -0.14 -21.10
C THR A 40 3.60 -0.15 -22.61
N ALA A 41 4.84 -0.01 -23.06
CA ALA A 41 5.17 -0.07 -24.49
C ALA A 41 4.82 -1.43 -25.10
N LYS A 42 5.15 -2.54 -24.41
CA LYS A 42 4.79 -3.91 -24.84
C LYS A 42 3.28 -4.15 -24.84
N ASN A 43 2.52 -3.42 -24.03
CA ASN A 43 1.06 -3.49 -23.92
C ASN A 43 0.35 -2.45 -24.82
N GLY A 44 0.95 -2.09 -25.95
CA GLY A 44 0.34 -1.17 -26.92
C GLY A 44 0.19 0.26 -26.41
N GLY A 45 1.05 0.71 -25.50
CA GLY A 45 1.01 2.05 -24.91
C GLY A 45 0.01 2.21 -23.75
N GLN A 46 -0.65 1.14 -23.35
CA GLN A 46 -1.58 1.16 -22.20
C GLN A 46 -0.87 0.67 -20.93
N PRO A 47 -0.94 1.41 -19.81
CA PRO A 47 -0.36 0.98 -18.54
C PRO A 47 -0.92 -0.39 -18.10
N LEU A 48 -0.03 -1.31 -17.76
CA LEU A 48 -0.42 -2.66 -17.36
C LEU A 48 -0.93 -2.64 -15.91
N PRO A 49 -2.19 -3.06 -15.62
CA PRO A 49 -2.72 -3.07 -14.27
C PRO A 49 -1.80 -3.78 -13.28
N SER A 50 -1.42 -3.10 -12.20
CA SER A 50 -0.36 -3.54 -11.30
C SER A 50 -0.72 -3.31 -9.83
N LEU A 51 -0.10 -4.08 -8.95
CA LEU A 51 -0.09 -3.87 -7.49
C LEU A 51 1.35 -3.78 -7.00
N ALA A 52 1.58 -3.03 -5.94
CA ALA A 52 2.87 -2.89 -5.29
C ALA A 52 2.84 -3.39 -3.84
N PHE A 53 3.93 -4.03 -3.40
CA PHE A 53 4.07 -4.63 -2.08
C PHE A 53 5.42 -4.30 -1.47
N PHE A 54 5.42 -3.86 -0.21
CA PHE A 54 6.61 -3.65 0.62
C PHE A 54 6.21 -3.57 2.08
N HIS A 55 7.17 -3.46 3.01
CA HIS A 55 6.88 -3.56 4.43
C HIS A 55 6.55 -2.22 5.08
N ILE A 56 7.43 -1.23 5.00
CA ILE A 56 7.28 0.07 5.68
C ILE A 56 6.46 1.01 4.80
N PRO A 57 5.36 1.62 5.33
CA PRO A 57 4.47 2.46 4.52
C PRO A 57 5.17 3.70 3.95
N LEU A 58 4.66 4.21 2.84
CA LEU A 58 5.07 5.50 2.28
C LEU A 58 4.51 6.68 3.09
N PRO A 59 5.14 7.87 3.06
CA PRO A 59 4.58 9.08 3.65
C PRO A 59 3.16 9.41 3.16
N GLU A 60 2.79 8.98 1.96
CA GLU A 60 1.47 9.14 1.35
C GLU A 60 0.35 8.47 2.16
N TYR A 61 0.63 7.44 2.95
CA TYR A 61 -0.35 6.85 3.88
C TYR A 61 -0.80 7.84 4.96
N HIS A 62 0.12 8.71 5.41
CA HIS A 62 -0.23 9.77 6.34
C HIS A 62 -1.01 10.90 5.63
N GLU A 63 -0.58 11.30 4.43
CA GLU A 63 -1.28 12.31 3.62
C GLU A 63 -2.73 11.90 3.34
N ALA A 64 -2.94 10.65 2.89
CA ALA A 64 -4.26 10.16 2.51
C ALA A 64 -5.30 10.23 3.64
N VAL A 65 -4.89 9.97 4.88
CA VAL A 65 -5.83 9.97 6.03
C VAL A 65 -6.08 11.35 6.63
N LEU A 66 -5.39 12.40 6.17
CA LEU A 66 -5.67 13.79 6.54
C LEU A 66 -6.85 14.38 5.74
N ASP A 67 -7.19 13.80 4.61
CA ASP A 67 -8.41 14.15 3.90
C ASP A 67 -9.61 13.47 4.57
N GLU A 68 -10.41 14.24 5.31
CA GLU A 68 -11.61 13.76 6.01
C GLU A 68 -12.67 13.17 5.05
N LYS A 69 -12.58 13.47 3.76
CA LYS A 69 -13.48 12.94 2.72
C LYS A 69 -12.91 11.70 2.03
N ALA A 70 -11.68 11.32 2.35
CA ALA A 70 -11.08 10.14 1.75
C ALA A 70 -11.89 8.89 2.12
N TYR A 71 -12.10 8.03 1.11
CA TYR A 71 -12.70 6.73 1.35
C TYR A 71 -11.73 5.88 2.17
N LEU A 72 -12.12 5.54 3.39
CA LEU A 72 -11.35 4.73 4.32
C LEU A 72 -12.21 3.61 4.89
N VAL A 73 -11.70 2.37 4.83
CA VAL A 73 -12.34 1.19 5.41
C VAL A 73 -11.32 0.42 6.24
N GLY A 74 -11.70 0.03 7.43
CA GLY A 74 -10.85 -0.74 8.34
C GLY A 74 -10.45 0.04 9.59
N THR A 75 -9.48 -0.50 10.32
CA THR A 75 -9.00 0.02 11.61
C THR A 75 -7.75 0.85 11.42
N ARG A 76 -7.78 2.08 11.94
CA ARG A 76 -6.61 2.94 12.10
C ARG A 76 -6.44 3.28 13.58
N LYS A 77 -5.48 2.66 14.26
CA LYS A 77 -5.20 2.90 15.69
C LYS A 77 -3.92 3.70 15.91
N GLU A 78 -3.04 3.74 14.92
CA GLU A 78 -1.81 4.53 15.00
C GLU A 78 -1.52 5.31 13.72
N VAL A 79 -0.64 6.31 13.83
CA VAL A 79 -0.15 7.06 12.68
C VAL A 79 0.76 6.14 11.87
N ALA A 80 0.70 6.21 10.54
CA ALA A 80 1.60 5.45 9.68
C ALA A 80 3.06 5.75 10.01
N CYS A 81 3.82 4.72 10.42
CA CYS A 81 5.22 4.82 10.79
C CYS A 81 6.12 4.85 9.54
N ALA A 82 5.90 5.85 8.70
CA ALA A 82 6.61 6.05 7.45
C ALA A 82 8.00 6.68 7.64
N PRO A 83 8.91 6.56 6.64
CA PRO A 83 10.16 7.30 6.61
C PRO A 83 9.93 8.82 6.65
N LYS A 84 10.88 9.54 7.23
CA LYS A 84 10.89 11.02 7.20
C LYS A 84 11.29 11.58 5.83
N ILE A 85 11.91 10.74 4.99
CA ILE A 85 12.31 11.08 3.63
C ILE A 85 11.31 10.46 2.66
N ASN A 86 10.69 11.30 1.85
CA ASN A 86 9.89 10.86 0.70
C ASN A 86 10.78 10.90 -0.54
N THR A 87 11.04 9.77 -1.15
CA THR A 87 11.87 9.64 -2.36
C THR A 87 11.07 9.73 -3.66
N GLY A 88 9.74 9.87 -3.57
CA GLY A 88 8.87 10.11 -4.71
C GLY A 88 8.32 8.86 -5.40
N LEU A 89 8.36 7.69 -4.76
CA LEU A 89 7.78 6.48 -5.35
C LEU A 89 6.28 6.64 -5.62
N GLY A 90 5.51 7.25 -4.69
CA GLY A 90 4.09 7.53 -4.89
C GLY A 90 3.83 8.41 -6.12
N ALA A 91 4.61 9.47 -6.29
CA ALA A 91 4.52 10.34 -7.47
C ALA A 91 4.87 9.58 -8.77
N SER A 92 5.88 8.71 -8.73
CA SER A 92 6.26 7.88 -9.88
C SER A 92 5.14 6.92 -10.28
N MET A 93 4.45 6.32 -9.30
CA MET A 93 3.29 5.44 -9.54
C MET A 93 2.09 6.20 -10.14
N LEU A 94 1.81 7.41 -9.63
CA LEU A 94 0.77 8.27 -10.22
C LEU A 94 1.07 8.62 -11.67
N GLN A 95 2.32 8.99 -11.95
CA GLN A 95 2.75 9.37 -13.30
C GLN A 95 2.73 8.18 -14.28
N ALA A 96 3.16 6.99 -13.83
CA ALA A 96 3.14 5.78 -14.64
C ALA A 96 1.70 5.28 -14.91
N GLY A 97 0.79 5.50 -13.98
CA GLY A 97 -0.63 5.18 -14.11
C GLY A 97 -0.94 3.68 -14.13
N ASP A 98 0.01 2.81 -13.81
CA ASP A 98 -0.15 1.35 -13.83
C ASP A 98 -0.60 0.78 -12.48
N VAL A 99 -0.16 1.34 -11.35
CA VAL A 99 -0.45 0.84 -10.01
C VAL A 99 -1.87 1.18 -9.58
N MET A 100 -2.64 0.16 -9.27
CA MET A 100 -4.00 0.26 -8.74
C MET A 100 -4.02 0.32 -7.21
N GLY A 101 -3.07 -0.37 -6.57
CA GLY A 101 -3.00 -0.46 -5.11
C GLY A 101 -1.61 -0.75 -4.60
N VAL A 102 -1.33 -0.25 -3.40
CA VAL A 102 -0.09 -0.47 -2.64
C VAL A 102 -0.45 -1.13 -1.33
N PHE A 103 0.23 -2.22 -0.98
CA PHE A 103 -0.02 -2.95 0.25
C PHE A 103 1.23 -3.08 1.09
N VAL A 104 1.10 -2.73 2.37
CA VAL A 104 2.20 -2.67 3.34
C VAL A 104 1.85 -3.43 4.64
N GLY A 105 2.83 -3.57 5.51
CA GLY A 105 2.69 -4.09 6.86
C GLY A 105 3.13 -3.07 7.91
N HIS A 106 4.06 -3.45 8.80
CA HIS A 106 4.78 -2.60 9.75
C HIS A 106 3.97 -2.17 10.97
N ASP A 107 2.85 -1.47 10.78
CA ASP A 107 2.00 -0.93 11.85
C ASP A 107 0.97 -1.97 12.25
N HIS A 108 1.21 -2.69 13.37
CA HIS A 108 0.49 -3.94 13.71
C HIS A 108 -0.97 -3.71 14.14
N VAL A 109 -1.36 -2.48 14.42
CA VAL A 109 -2.72 -2.12 14.84
C VAL A 109 -3.48 -1.33 13.77
N ASN A 110 -2.92 -1.25 12.56
CA ASN A 110 -3.56 -0.72 11.37
C ASN A 110 -3.91 -1.89 10.42
N ASP A 111 -5.12 -1.84 9.85
CA ASP A 111 -5.55 -2.75 8.79
C ASP A 111 -6.39 -2.04 7.74
N TYR A 112 -6.44 -0.71 7.78
CA TYR A 112 -7.28 0.07 6.87
C TYR A 112 -6.77 0.03 5.43
N VAL A 113 -7.70 0.32 4.52
CA VAL A 113 -7.42 0.78 3.16
C VAL A 113 -7.96 2.19 3.00
N VAL A 114 -7.26 3.01 2.25
CA VAL A 114 -7.65 4.41 1.98
C VAL A 114 -7.36 4.76 0.52
N ASN A 115 -8.25 5.54 -0.11
CA ASN A 115 -7.99 6.05 -1.45
C ASN A 115 -7.03 7.25 -1.37
N TRP A 116 -5.94 7.18 -2.12
CA TRP A 116 -5.04 8.28 -2.37
C TRP A 116 -4.91 8.53 -3.87
N ARG A 117 -5.56 9.57 -4.35
CA ARG A 117 -5.48 10.01 -5.78
C ARG A 117 -5.78 8.89 -6.79
N GLY A 118 -6.68 7.96 -6.46
CA GLY A 118 -7.04 6.83 -7.31
C GLY A 118 -6.19 5.56 -7.11
N ILE A 119 -5.18 5.59 -6.25
CA ILE A 119 -4.44 4.41 -5.80
C ILE A 119 -4.98 4.00 -4.43
N LEU A 120 -5.31 2.71 -4.25
CA LEU A 120 -5.72 2.18 -2.96
C LEU A 120 -4.47 1.89 -2.10
N LEU A 121 -4.26 2.65 -1.03
CA LEU A 121 -3.22 2.39 -0.04
C LEU A 121 -3.79 1.50 1.05
N GLY A 122 -3.23 0.30 1.24
CA GLY A 122 -3.76 -0.70 2.16
C GLY A 122 -2.69 -1.27 3.09
N TYR A 123 -3.10 -1.55 4.32
CA TYR A 123 -2.33 -2.37 5.25
C TYR A 123 -2.72 -3.85 5.13
N GLY A 124 -1.73 -4.72 5.29
CA GLY A 124 -1.99 -6.10 5.66
C GLY A 124 -2.52 -6.17 7.09
N ARG A 125 -3.22 -7.24 7.43
CA ARG A 125 -3.64 -7.47 8.82
C ARG A 125 -2.60 -8.27 9.56
N TYR A 126 -2.36 -7.94 10.86
CA TYR A 126 -1.43 -8.68 11.69
C TYR A 126 -1.81 -10.17 11.80
N THR A 127 -0.87 -11.04 11.47
CA THR A 127 -1.06 -12.50 11.44
C THR A 127 -0.26 -13.23 12.52
N GLY A 128 0.67 -12.52 13.19
CA GLY A 128 1.64 -13.11 14.13
C GLY A 128 1.05 -13.57 15.45
N GLY A 129 1.93 -14.09 16.30
CA GLY A 129 1.62 -14.43 17.69
C GLY A 129 1.63 -13.22 18.63
N SER A 130 1.83 -13.44 19.92
CA SER A 130 1.79 -12.40 20.96
C SER A 130 3.15 -11.80 21.31
N THR A 131 4.12 -11.85 20.41
CA THR A 131 5.50 -11.40 20.67
C THR A 131 5.72 -9.89 20.51
N VAL A 132 4.80 -9.19 19.85
CA VAL A 132 4.80 -7.74 19.65
C VAL A 132 3.40 -7.18 19.91
N TYR A 133 3.27 -5.85 20.00
CA TYR A 133 1.95 -5.20 20.11
C TYR A 133 1.07 -5.53 18.89
N HIS A 134 -0.18 -5.88 19.12
CA HIS A 134 -1.12 -6.28 18.06
C HIS A 134 -2.58 -6.18 18.50
N ASP A 135 -2.89 -5.25 19.41
CA ASP A 135 -4.27 -5.04 19.88
C ASP A 135 -5.14 -4.43 18.78
N ILE A 136 -5.53 -5.29 17.83
CA ILE A 136 -6.42 -4.94 16.72
C ILE A 136 -7.81 -5.54 16.96
N PRO A 137 -8.91 -4.79 16.73
CA PRO A 137 -10.27 -5.30 16.92
C PRO A 137 -10.52 -6.62 16.19
N GLN A 138 -11.23 -7.53 16.81
CA GLN A 138 -11.60 -8.85 16.28
C GLN A 138 -10.43 -9.84 16.11
N GLY A 139 -9.21 -9.52 16.54
CA GLY A 139 -8.06 -10.41 16.55
C GLY A 139 -7.30 -10.50 15.22
N ASN A 140 -6.37 -11.42 15.18
CA ASN A 140 -5.44 -11.59 14.06
C ASN A 140 -6.13 -12.16 12.82
N GLY A 141 -5.52 -11.95 11.65
CA GLY A 141 -6.05 -12.42 10.38
C GLY A 141 -5.08 -12.16 9.24
N ALA A 142 -5.60 -12.11 8.05
CA ALA A 142 -4.85 -11.78 6.85
C ALA A 142 -5.71 -10.96 5.89
N ARG A 143 -5.08 -10.04 5.16
CA ARG A 143 -5.71 -9.40 4.01
C ARG A 143 -5.63 -10.32 2.81
N ILE A 144 -6.75 -10.49 2.14
CA ILE A 144 -6.89 -11.23 0.89
C ILE A 144 -7.05 -10.23 -0.26
N ILE A 145 -6.44 -10.53 -1.38
CA ILE A 145 -6.58 -9.74 -2.61
C ILE A 145 -6.95 -10.71 -3.73
N GLU A 146 -8.10 -10.49 -4.33
CA GLU A 146 -8.61 -11.27 -5.45
C GLU A 146 -8.45 -10.47 -6.74
N LEU A 147 -7.72 -11.02 -7.69
CA LEU A 147 -7.47 -10.43 -9.00
C LEU A 147 -8.26 -11.18 -10.07
N THR A 148 -8.79 -10.44 -11.05
CA THR A 148 -9.36 -11.02 -12.27
C THR A 148 -8.43 -10.70 -13.43
N GLU A 149 -7.93 -11.72 -14.12
CA GLU A 149 -7.06 -11.55 -15.28
C GLU A 149 -7.69 -10.66 -16.35
N GLY A 150 -6.91 -9.75 -16.92
CA GLY A 150 -7.36 -8.81 -17.94
C GLY A 150 -8.24 -7.67 -17.42
N LYS A 151 -8.46 -7.54 -16.11
CA LYS A 151 -9.24 -6.45 -15.53
C LYS A 151 -8.36 -5.45 -14.79
N ARG A 152 -8.67 -4.15 -14.95
CA ARG A 152 -8.13 -3.09 -14.10
C ARG A 152 -9.01 -2.93 -12.85
N ALA A 153 -9.14 -4.02 -12.11
CA ALA A 153 -9.98 -4.11 -10.92
C ALA A 153 -9.46 -5.20 -10.00
N PHE A 154 -9.75 -5.09 -8.72
CA PHE A 154 -9.53 -6.14 -7.75
C PHE A 154 -10.52 -6.00 -6.59
N LYS A 155 -10.69 -7.08 -5.83
CA LYS A 155 -11.42 -7.10 -4.58
C LYS A 155 -10.44 -7.38 -3.44
N THR A 156 -10.63 -6.74 -2.30
CA THR A 156 -9.83 -7.02 -1.11
C THR A 156 -10.71 -7.07 0.13
N TRP A 157 -10.34 -7.93 1.07
CA TRP A 157 -11.02 -8.06 2.36
C TRP A 157 -10.05 -8.63 3.40
N GLU A 158 -10.47 -8.65 4.64
CA GLU A 158 -9.73 -9.31 5.70
C GLU A 158 -10.44 -10.58 6.13
N ARG A 159 -9.68 -11.64 6.28
CA ARG A 159 -10.11 -12.89 6.86
C ARG A 159 -9.51 -13.06 8.24
N ILE A 160 -10.36 -12.95 9.25
CA ILE A 160 -9.98 -13.08 10.66
C ILE A 160 -9.77 -14.55 11.01
N ALA A 161 -8.92 -14.82 12.00
CA ALA A 161 -8.78 -16.16 12.59
C ALA A 161 -10.16 -16.69 12.98
N GLY A 162 -10.47 -17.92 12.55
CA GLY A 162 -11.82 -18.48 12.67
C GLY A 162 -12.70 -18.29 11.44
N GLY A 163 -12.25 -17.53 10.41
CA GLY A 163 -12.85 -17.52 9.09
C GLY A 163 -13.81 -16.36 8.79
N LYS A 164 -14.09 -15.48 9.76
CA LYS A 164 -14.92 -14.29 9.53
C LYS A 164 -14.29 -13.37 8.50
N ILE A 165 -15.11 -12.83 7.58
CA ILE A 165 -14.71 -11.84 6.58
C ILE A 165 -15.21 -10.46 7.04
N ILE A 166 -14.33 -9.46 6.92
CA ILE A 166 -14.62 -8.05 7.24
C ILE A 166 -13.92 -7.12 6.23
N ASN A 167 -14.32 -5.85 6.23
CA ASN A 167 -13.68 -4.76 5.49
C ASN A 167 -13.49 -5.07 4.00
N GLU A 168 -14.55 -5.58 3.36
CA GLU A 168 -14.55 -5.87 1.93
C GLU A 168 -14.60 -4.57 1.12
N VAL A 169 -13.76 -4.47 0.10
CA VAL A 169 -13.64 -3.31 -0.80
C VAL A 169 -13.43 -3.78 -2.23
N ASN A 170 -14.16 -3.18 -3.16
CA ASN A 170 -14.00 -3.40 -4.60
C ASN A 170 -13.31 -2.19 -5.25
N TYR A 171 -12.13 -2.39 -5.82
CA TYR A 171 -11.42 -1.40 -6.59
C TYR A 171 -11.88 -1.44 -8.05
N PRO A 172 -12.17 -0.32 -8.71
CA PRO A 172 -12.25 1.04 -8.19
C PRO A 172 -13.66 1.45 -7.74
N SER A 173 -14.67 0.59 -7.90
CA SER A 173 -16.09 0.96 -7.85
C SER A 173 -16.55 1.56 -6.52
N ASP A 174 -15.90 1.24 -5.41
CA ASP A 174 -16.35 1.69 -4.11
C ASP A 174 -15.89 3.12 -3.76
N PHE A 175 -14.92 3.69 -4.47
CA PHE A 175 -14.34 5.01 -4.14
C PHE A 175 -14.05 5.92 -5.34
N ILE A 176 -14.04 5.42 -6.56
CA ILE A 176 -14.05 6.25 -7.77
C ILE A 176 -15.51 6.36 -8.18
N LYS A 177 -16.16 7.48 -7.84
CA LYS A 177 -17.46 7.81 -8.40
C LYS A 177 -17.21 8.26 -9.84
N GLU A 178 -17.86 7.62 -10.80
CA GLU A 178 -17.96 8.15 -12.16
C GLU A 178 -18.77 9.46 -12.06
N ASP A 179 -18.16 10.58 -12.47
CA ASP A 179 -18.81 11.88 -12.61
C ASP A 179 -19.77 11.88 -13.80
#